data_0527242e7d6cc8b0efcd2ba488385e6b
#
_entry.id   0527242e7d6cc8b0efcd2ba488385e6b
#
_cell.length_a   1.000
_cell.length_b   1.000
_cell.length_c   1.000
_cell.angle_alpha   90.00
_cell.angle_beta   90.00
_cell.angle_gamma   90.00
#
_symmetry.space_group_name_H-M   'P 1'
#
loop_
_entity.id
_entity.type
_entity.pdbx_description
1 polymer ?
#
loop_
_entity_poly.entity_id
_entity_poly.type
_entity_poly.pdbx_seq_one_letter_code
_entity_poly.pdbx_strand_id
1 'polypeptide(L)'
;MPALRTRLRRLAFGLGTVTGLARRGYFIPYRHAREARSARYSALEPLFAAAEPAMAATLAAIDAVAAELSAIPAEGAGLRWRQMWFPRLDAAAAYAIVRREKPARIVEIGSGHSTRFMARAVADGGLATRITCIDPAPRADIAALTVTHRPVVVEDVEGDDFPPLAAGDVLFIDSSHIAMPGNDVDRLFLDILPGLPAGVLVHVHDIFLPDAYPQAWGWRGYNEQLLVAALLQGGGYDIVFASHYAATRLEGAVAASAAGALPLVD
;
A
#
# COMPACT_ATOMS: atom_id res chain seq x y z
N MET A 1 -6.64 19.30 11.43
CA MET A 1 -6.36 20.28 10.34
C MET A 1 -4.88 20.28 10.01
N PRO A 2 -4.44 20.38 8.74
CA PRO A 2 -3.02 20.42 8.42
C PRO A 2 -2.33 21.62 9.08
N ALA A 3 -1.08 21.43 9.53
CA ALA A 3 -0.28 22.48 10.15
C ALA A 3 -0.10 23.68 9.20
N LEU A 4 0.10 24.88 9.76
CA LEU A 4 0.27 26.13 8.98
C LEU A 4 1.32 25.98 7.85
N ARG A 5 2.46 25.33 8.17
CA ARG A 5 3.54 25.04 7.21
C ARG A 5 3.04 24.24 5.99
N THR A 6 2.19 23.24 6.20
CA THR A 6 1.60 22.44 5.13
C THR A 6 0.67 23.27 4.26
N ARG A 7 -0.12 24.17 4.85
CA ARG A 7 -1.01 25.08 4.11
C ARG A 7 -0.23 26.05 3.23
N LEU A 8 0.83 26.66 3.76
CA LEU A 8 1.67 27.58 2.99
C LEU A 8 2.41 26.88 1.85
N ARG A 9 2.94 25.67 2.11
CA ARG A 9 3.58 24.86 1.06
C ARG A 9 2.60 24.50 -0.07
N ARG A 10 1.37 24.11 0.27
CA ARG A 10 0.32 23.80 -0.72
C ARG A 10 -0.06 25.03 -1.54
N LEU A 11 -0.20 26.19 -0.90
CA LEU A 11 -0.47 27.45 -1.61
C LEU A 11 0.62 27.77 -2.61
N ALA A 12 1.89 27.70 -2.19
CA ALA A 12 3.03 27.95 -3.07
C ALA A 12 3.08 26.96 -4.26
N PHE A 13 2.86 25.67 -4.01
CA PHE A 13 2.82 24.64 -5.07
C PHE A 13 1.63 24.82 -6.00
N GLY A 14 0.45 25.13 -5.45
CA GLY A 14 -0.75 25.40 -6.23
C GLY A 14 -0.60 26.62 -7.15
N LEU A 15 -0.09 27.72 -6.60
CA LEU A 15 0.20 28.93 -7.40
C LEU A 15 1.21 28.64 -8.51
N GLY A 16 2.32 27.93 -8.19
CA GLY A 16 3.30 27.55 -9.21
C GLY A 16 2.70 26.74 -10.35
N THR A 17 1.83 25.77 -10.01
CA THR A 17 1.15 24.91 -11.00
C THR A 17 0.15 25.71 -11.85
N VAL A 18 -0.74 26.51 -11.22
CA VAL A 18 -1.79 27.26 -11.91
C VAL A 18 -1.22 28.37 -12.80
N THR A 19 -0.12 29.00 -12.38
CA THR A 19 0.57 30.03 -13.18
C THR A 19 1.49 29.45 -14.25
N GLY A 20 1.71 28.13 -14.28
CA GLY A 20 2.63 27.48 -15.22
C GLY A 20 4.12 27.66 -14.90
N LEU A 21 4.48 28.27 -13.76
CA LEU A 21 5.87 28.51 -13.36
C LEU A 21 6.61 27.21 -12.97
N ALA A 22 5.89 26.28 -12.32
CA ALA A 22 6.43 24.99 -11.93
C ALA A 22 5.29 23.99 -11.71
N ARG A 23 5.29 22.88 -12.43
CA ARG A 23 4.28 21.82 -12.22
C ARG A 23 4.59 21.06 -10.94
N ARG A 24 3.81 21.33 -9.88
CA ARG A 24 3.96 20.79 -8.54
C ARG A 24 2.69 20.10 -8.01
N GLY A 25 1.85 19.63 -8.91
CA GLY A 25 0.58 18.98 -8.64
C GLY A 25 -0.36 19.12 -9.83
N TYR A 26 -1.61 18.73 -9.60
CA TYR A 26 -2.66 18.78 -10.61
C TYR A 26 -3.71 19.81 -10.20
N PHE A 27 -4.16 20.63 -11.17
CA PHE A 27 -5.32 21.48 -11.03
C PHE A 27 -6.36 21.04 -12.04
N ILE A 28 -7.48 20.48 -11.54
CA ILE A 28 -8.57 19.98 -12.36
C ILE A 28 -9.79 20.87 -12.11
N PRO A 29 -10.13 21.79 -13.01
CA PRO A 29 -11.29 22.65 -12.84
C PRO A 29 -12.59 21.84 -13.02
N TYR A 30 -13.41 21.81 -11.99
CA TYR A 30 -14.73 21.17 -12.02
C TYR A 30 -15.77 22.11 -11.39
N ARG A 31 -16.75 22.57 -12.21
CA ARG A 31 -17.73 23.57 -11.78
C ARG A 31 -18.59 23.16 -10.59
N HIS A 32 -18.80 21.85 -10.39
CA HIS A 32 -19.58 21.27 -9.30
C HIS A 32 -18.74 20.68 -8.17
N ALA A 33 -17.48 21.09 -8.04
CA ALA A 33 -16.57 20.54 -7.03
C ALA A 33 -17.05 20.74 -5.59
N ARG A 34 -17.90 21.75 -5.33
CA ARG A 34 -18.51 22.00 -4.02
C ARG A 34 -19.55 20.95 -3.64
N GLU A 35 -20.21 20.33 -4.60
CA GLU A 35 -21.22 19.31 -4.42
C GLU A 35 -20.62 17.91 -4.23
N ALA A 36 -19.34 17.74 -4.58
CA ALA A 36 -18.65 16.46 -4.42
C ALA A 36 -18.62 16.05 -2.93
N ARG A 37 -19.01 14.81 -2.65
CA ARG A 37 -19.03 14.23 -1.31
C ARG A 37 -18.34 12.87 -1.34
N SER A 38 -17.49 12.62 -0.36
CA SER A 38 -17.02 11.27 -0.09
C SER A 38 -18.20 10.44 0.43
N ALA A 39 -18.32 9.21 -0.06
CA ALA A 39 -19.39 8.31 0.33
C ALA A 39 -18.80 6.94 0.67
N ARG A 40 -19.51 6.20 1.53
CA ARG A 40 -19.32 4.77 1.67
C ARG A 40 -19.87 4.07 0.43
N TYR A 41 -19.09 3.15 -0.12
CA TYR A 41 -19.47 2.41 -1.31
C TYR A 41 -20.20 1.11 -0.92
N SER A 42 -21.40 1.23 -0.38
CA SER A 42 -22.17 0.10 0.18
C SER A 42 -22.44 -1.03 -0.83
N ALA A 43 -22.48 -0.72 -2.12
CA ALA A 43 -22.59 -1.72 -3.18
C ALA A 43 -21.38 -2.66 -3.29
N LEU A 44 -20.23 -2.29 -2.72
CA LEU A 44 -19.04 -3.13 -2.67
C LEU A 44 -18.98 -4.04 -1.43
N GLU A 45 -19.79 -3.77 -0.39
CA GLU A 45 -19.79 -4.58 0.85
C GLU A 45 -19.91 -6.09 0.59
N PRO A 46 -20.82 -6.58 -0.29
CA PRO A 46 -20.93 -8.02 -0.55
C PRO A 46 -19.64 -8.64 -1.12
N LEU A 47 -18.87 -7.87 -1.90
CA LEU A 47 -17.60 -8.33 -2.46
C LEU A 47 -16.56 -8.56 -1.36
N PHE A 48 -16.48 -7.64 -0.40
CA PHE A 48 -15.57 -7.77 0.74
C PHE A 48 -16.04 -8.84 1.72
N ALA A 49 -17.36 -8.94 1.97
CA ALA A 49 -17.91 -9.99 2.81
C ALA A 49 -17.66 -11.40 2.25
N ALA A 50 -17.72 -11.58 0.94
CA ALA A 50 -17.38 -12.85 0.29
C ALA A 50 -15.90 -13.25 0.51
N ALA A 51 -15.00 -12.29 0.75
CA ALA A 51 -13.58 -12.51 0.98
C ALA A 51 -13.21 -12.71 2.46
N GLU A 52 -14.16 -12.65 3.41
CA GLU A 52 -13.89 -12.85 4.84
C GLU A 52 -13.16 -14.16 5.17
N PRO A 53 -13.45 -15.31 4.51
CA PRO A 53 -12.66 -16.53 4.72
C PRO A 53 -11.16 -16.37 4.38
N ALA A 54 -10.82 -15.64 3.31
CA ALA A 54 -9.43 -15.36 2.95
C ALA A 54 -8.77 -14.39 3.95
N MET A 55 -9.52 -13.42 4.45
CA MET A 55 -9.04 -12.52 5.51
C MET A 55 -8.80 -13.27 6.80
N ALA A 56 -9.69 -14.20 7.20
CA ALA A 56 -9.49 -15.06 8.36
C ALA A 56 -8.25 -15.96 8.21
N ALA A 57 -8.01 -16.51 7.02
CA ALA A 57 -6.79 -17.27 6.74
C ALA A 57 -5.52 -16.40 6.86
N THR A 58 -5.60 -15.12 6.53
CA THR A 58 -4.48 -14.19 6.71
C THR A 58 -4.27 -13.84 8.19
N LEU A 59 -5.33 -13.66 8.98
CA LEU A 59 -5.22 -13.49 10.44
C LEU A 59 -4.58 -14.73 11.09
N ALA A 60 -4.98 -15.94 10.68
CA ALA A 60 -4.35 -17.17 11.13
C ALA A 60 -2.86 -17.27 10.74
N ALA A 61 -2.48 -16.74 9.57
CA ALA A 61 -1.08 -16.64 9.18
C ALA A 61 -0.30 -15.64 10.04
N ILE A 62 -0.93 -14.55 10.50
CA ILE A 62 -0.34 -13.62 11.48
C ILE A 62 -0.12 -14.33 12.81
N ASP A 63 -1.09 -15.13 13.27
CA ASP A 63 -0.97 -15.92 14.50
C ASP A 63 0.18 -16.93 14.42
N ALA A 64 0.38 -17.56 13.26
CA ALA A 64 1.45 -18.53 13.05
C ALA A 64 2.87 -17.92 13.17
N VAL A 65 3.01 -16.60 13.05
CA VAL A 65 4.28 -15.86 13.17
C VAL A 65 4.29 -14.87 14.34
N ALA A 66 3.42 -15.09 15.32
CA ALA A 66 3.22 -14.18 16.46
C ALA A 66 4.50 -13.93 17.28
N ALA A 67 5.34 -14.94 17.44
CA ALA A 67 6.60 -14.83 18.19
C ALA A 67 7.57 -13.88 17.51
N GLU A 68 7.75 -14.00 16.19
CA GLU A 68 8.62 -13.16 15.39
C GLU A 68 8.11 -11.72 15.33
N LEU A 69 6.79 -11.53 15.17
CA LEU A 69 6.17 -10.21 15.18
C LEU A 69 6.34 -9.52 16.55
N SER A 70 6.16 -10.26 17.65
CA SER A 70 6.35 -9.75 19.01
C SER A 70 7.81 -9.37 19.31
N ALA A 71 8.77 -9.96 18.61
CA ALA A 71 10.19 -9.63 18.74
C ALA A 71 10.59 -8.32 18.02
N ILE A 72 9.72 -7.77 17.19
CA ILE A 72 9.94 -6.47 16.55
C ILE A 72 9.73 -5.36 17.59
N PRO A 73 10.69 -4.44 17.79
CA PRO A 73 10.57 -3.40 18.82
C PRO A 73 9.41 -2.44 18.53
N ALA A 74 8.81 -1.93 19.59
CA ALA A 74 7.78 -0.90 19.47
C ALA A 74 8.35 0.40 18.88
N GLU A 75 9.57 0.78 19.28
CA GLU A 75 10.23 2.05 18.91
C GLU A 75 11.69 1.82 18.48
N GLY A 76 12.32 2.85 17.93
CA GLY A 76 13.72 2.82 17.50
C GLY A 76 13.94 3.45 16.13
N ALA A 77 15.19 3.55 15.68
CA ALA A 77 15.55 4.12 14.38
C ALA A 77 15.29 3.17 13.22
N GLY A 78 15.35 1.85 13.49
CA GLY A 78 15.19 0.80 12.48
C GLY A 78 13.74 0.36 12.26
N LEU A 79 13.57 -0.95 12.07
CA LEU A 79 12.28 -1.60 12.03
C LEU A 79 11.58 -1.44 13.39
N ARG A 80 10.32 -0.98 13.38
CA ARG A 80 9.52 -0.73 14.59
C ARG A 80 8.04 -0.69 14.28
N TRP A 81 7.22 -0.93 15.30
CA TRP A 81 5.76 -0.86 15.18
C TRP A 81 5.22 0.57 15.18
N ARG A 82 5.68 1.44 16.10
CA ARG A 82 5.18 2.82 16.24
C ARG A 82 5.75 3.71 15.16
N GLN A 83 5.13 3.65 14.02
CA GLN A 83 5.37 4.52 12.86
C GLN A 83 4.05 4.65 12.07
N MET A 84 3.82 5.80 11.44
CA MET A 84 2.52 6.18 10.86
C MET A 84 2.36 5.80 9.37
N TRP A 85 3.43 5.27 8.75
CA TRP A 85 3.48 5.08 7.30
C TRP A 85 3.05 3.69 6.84
N PHE A 86 3.22 2.70 7.66
CA PHE A 86 2.84 1.32 7.41
C PHE A 86 2.31 0.71 8.71
N PRO A 87 1.04 0.97 9.05
CA PRO A 87 0.51 0.69 10.38
C PRO A 87 0.43 -0.80 10.70
N ARG A 88 0.19 -1.08 11.96
CA ARG A 88 0.23 -2.40 12.61
C ARG A 88 -0.36 -3.53 11.78
N LEU A 89 -1.63 -3.39 11.32
CA LEU A 89 -2.32 -4.48 10.64
C LEU A 89 -1.81 -4.70 9.22
N ASP A 90 -1.46 -3.62 8.50
CA ASP A 90 -0.85 -3.70 7.17
C ASP A 90 0.52 -4.38 7.26
N ALA A 91 1.33 -3.97 8.22
CA ALA A 91 2.67 -4.52 8.44
C ALA A 91 2.65 -5.99 8.85
N ALA A 92 1.75 -6.38 9.77
CA ALA A 92 1.61 -7.77 10.20
C ALA A 92 1.11 -8.66 9.06
N ALA A 93 0.13 -8.18 8.28
CA ALA A 93 -0.39 -8.91 7.12
C ALA A 93 0.67 -9.10 6.04
N ALA A 94 1.40 -8.04 5.66
CA ALA A 94 2.47 -8.13 4.67
C ALA A 94 3.57 -9.10 5.11
N TYR A 95 4.00 -9.01 6.38
CA TYR A 95 4.96 -9.95 6.96
C TYR A 95 4.47 -11.40 6.88
N ALA A 96 3.25 -11.66 7.34
CA ALA A 96 2.67 -13.00 7.38
C ALA A 96 2.43 -13.57 5.98
N ILE A 97 2.00 -12.75 5.02
CA ILE A 97 1.83 -13.15 3.62
C ILE A 97 3.18 -13.54 3.01
N VAL A 98 4.24 -12.75 3.19
CA VAL A 98 5.60 -13.11 2.72
C VAL A 98 6.05 -14.45 3.31
N ARG A 99 5.82 -14.67 4.63
CA ARG A 99 6.18 -15.92 5.30
C ARG A 99 5.37 -17.13 4.82
N ARG A 100 4.09 -16.93 4.51
CA ARG A 100 3.18 -17.97 4.01
C ARG A 100 3.45 -18.33 2.56
N GLU A 101 3.50 -17.33 1.70
CA GLU A 101 3.59 -17.51 0.24
C GLU A 101 5.02 -17.79 -0.24
N LYS A 102 6.03 -17.35 0.50
CA LYS A 102 7.46 -17.53 0.20
C LYS A 102 7.80 -17.11 -1.23
N PRO A 103 7.46 -15.89 -1.66
CA PRO A 103 7.65 -15.43 -3.03
C PRO A 103 9.12 -15.56 -3.44
N ALA A 104 9.39 -15.91 -4.71
CA ALA A 104 10.75 -15.85 -5.24
C ALA A 104 11.21 -14.40 -5.44
N ARG A 105 10.24 -13.50 -5.75
CA ARG A 105 10.49 -12.06 -5.97
C ARG A 105 9.42 -11.21 -5.30
N ILE A 106 9.86 -10.06 -4.81
CA ILE A 106 9.00 -8.95 -4.42
C ILE A 106 9.48 -7.74 -5.20
N VAL A 107 8.61 -7.12 -5.98
CA VAL A 107 8.85 -5.81 -6.60
C VAL A 107 8.02 -4.79 -5.83
N GLU A 108 8.69 -3.80 -5.26
CA GLU A 108 8.07 -2.76 -4.44
C GLU A 108 8.20 -1.39 -5.14
N ILE A 109 7.07 -0.74 -5.36
CA ILE A 109 6.97 0.60 -5.90
C ILE A 109 6.68 1.56 -4.75
N GLY A 110 7.62 2.48 -4.49
CA GLY A 110 7.66 3.19 -3.21
C GLY A 110 8.27 2.33 -2.12
N SER A 111 9.14 2.88 -1.30
CA SER A 111 9.89 2.08 -0.33
C SER A 111 10.08 2.79 1.01
N GLY A 112 10.33 1.99 2.04
CA GLY A 112 10.56 2.53 3.36
C GLY A 112 10.25 1.58 4.51
N HIS A 113 9.18 1.85 5.26
CA HIS A 113 8.80 0.99 6.38
C HIS A 113 8.27 -0.37 5.92
N SER A 114 7.51 -0.43 4.84
CA SER A 114 7.04 -1.67 4.20
C SER A 114 8.20 -2.58 3.79
N THR A 115 9.22 -2.02 3.15
CA THR A 115 10.46 -2.72 2.79
C THR A 115 11.10 -3.40 3.99
N ARG A 116 11.16 -2.67 5.14
CA ARG A 116 11.76 -3.20 6.37
C ARG A 116 11.01 -4.41 6.92
N PHE A 117 9.66 -4.39 6.90
CA PHE A 117 8.85 -5.51 7.34
C PHE A 117 8.96 -6.70 6.40
N MET A 118 8.92 -6.48 5.08
CA MET A 118 9.07 -7.55 4.10
C MET A 118 10.48 -8.16 4.13
N ALA A 119 11.53 -7.36 4.20
CA ALA A 119 12.90 -7.84 4.33
C ALA A 119 13.12 -8.62 5.64
N ARG A 120 12.49 -8.19 6.74
CA ARG A 120 12.50 -8.91 8.01
C ARG A 120 11.79 -10.26 7.89
N ALA A 121 10.64 -10.32 7.24
CA ALA A 121 9.92 -11.57 6.98
C ALA A 121 10.75 -12.57 6.16
N VAL A 122 11.46 -12.08 5.14
CA VAL A 122 12.39 -12.88 4.34
C VAL A 122 13.53 -13.44 5.20
N ALA A 123 14.15 -12.60 6.04
CA ALA A 123 15.27 -13.01 6.90
C ALA A 123 14.83 -14.03 7.96
N ASP A 124 13.73 -13.76 8.68
CA ASP A 124 13.20 -14.65 9.71
C ASP A 124 12.73 -16.00 9.14
N GLY A 125 12.29 -15.99 7.87
CA GLY A 125 11.89 -17.21 7.15
C GLY A 125 13.06 -17.98 6.52
N GLY A 126 14.27 -17.45 6.53
CA GLY A 126 15.39 -18.01 5.78
C GLY A 126 15.07 -18.15 4.28
N LEU A 127 14.28 -17.22 3.72
CA LEU A 127 13.78 -17.29 2.36
C LEU A 127 14.83 -16.79 1.34
N ALA A 128 14.85 -17.39 0.15
CA ALA A 128 15.68 -16.95 -0.96
C ALA A 128 15.04 -15.82 -1.80
N THR A 129 14.04 -15.15 -1.24
CA THR A 129 13.30 -14.06 -1.88
C THR A 129 14.20 -12.88 -2.23
N ARG A 130 14.10 -12.40 -3.47
CA ARG A 130 14.75 -11.16 -3.91
C ARG A 130 13.76 -10.02 -3.86
N ILE A 131 14.13 -8.93 -3.16
CA ILE A 131 13.32 -7.71 -3.07
C ILE A 131 13.97 -6.65 -3.96
N THR A 132 13.21 -6.09 -4.91
CA THR A 132 13.61 -4.95 -5.73
C THR A 132 12.69 -3.77 -5.42
N CYS A 133 13.27 -2.66 -4.95
CA CYS A 133 12.57 -1.43 -4.65
C CYS A 133 12.78 -0.42 -5.78
N ILE A 134 11.73 0.09 -6.37
CA ILE A 134 11.74 1.16 -7.37
C ILE A 134 11.19 2.40 -6.70
N ASP A 135 12.07 3.33 -6.33
CA ASP A 135 11.72 4.53 -5.56
C ASP A 135 12.82 5.59 -5.68
N PRO A 136 12.53 6.81 -6.14
CA PRO A 136 13.53 7.87 -6.25
C PRO A 136 14.01 8.40 -4.89
N ALA A 137 13.20 8.23 -3.81
CA ALA A 137 13.47 8.84 -2.51
C ALA A 137 12.81 8.07 -1.36
N PRO A 138 13.38 6.92 -0.94
CA PRO A 138 12.82 6.08 0.11
C PRO A 138 12.46 6.86 1.38
N ARG A 139 11.28 6.59 1.90
CA ARG A 139 10.74 7.29 3.08
C ARG A 139 11.43 6.91 4.39
N ALA A 140 12.08 5.76 4.43
CA ALA A 140 12.92 5.30 5.53
C ALA A 140 14.23 4.74 4.96
N ASP A 141 15.30 4.79 5.74
CA ASP A 141 16.58 4.21 5.35
C ASP A 141 16.46 2.70 5.13
N ILE A 142 16.79 2.24 3.95
CA ILE A 142 16.81 0.84 3.50
C ILE A 142 18.21 0.37 3.08
N ALA A 143 19.24 1.21 3.20
CA ALA A 143 20.58 0.92 2.70
C ALA A 143 21.25 -0.29 3.38
N ALA A 144 20.87 -0.57 4.63
CA ALA A 144 21.38 -1.72 5.37
C ALA A 144 20.62 -3.03 5.10
N LEU A 145 19.55 -3.01 4.29
CA LEU A 145 18.74 -4.18 3.97
C LEU A 145 19.33 -4.93 2.77
N THR A 146 19.10 -6.25 2.74
CA THR A 146 19.44 -7.09 1.58
C THR A 146 18.36 -6.93 0.50
N VAL A 147 18.36 -5.78 -0.18
CA VAL A 147 17.42 -5.43 -1.25
C VAL A 147 18.16 -4.78 -2.41
N THR A 148 17.61 -4.87 -3.61
CA THR A 148 18.08 -4.09 -4.76
C THR A 148 17.29 -2.80 -4.82
N HIS A 149 17.92 -1.65 -4.65
CA HIS A 149 17.27 -0.35 -4.75
C HIS A 149 17.58 0.29 -6.11
N ARG A 150 16.53 0.69 -6.82
CA ARG A 150 16.57 1.45 -8.07
C ARG A 150 16.03 2.86 -7.81
N PRO A 151 16.89 3.90 -7.74
CA PRO A 151 16.48 5.27 -7.37
C PRO A 151 15.88 6.02 -8.57
N VAL A 152 14.81 5.47 -9.15
CA VAL A 152 14.08 6.02 -10.29
C VAL A 152 12.57 6.01 -10.01
N VAL A 153 11.83 6.86 -10.71
CA VAL A 153 10.36 6.77 -10.72
C VAL A 153 9.92 5.60 -11.61
N VAL A 154 8.79 4.97 -11.30
CA VAL A 154 8.33 3.79 -12.05
C VAL A 154 7.98 4.13 -13.49
N GLU A 155 7.62 5.38 -13.77
CA GLU A 155 7.36 5.89 -15.12
C GLU A 155 8.58 5.79 -16.05
N ASP A 156 9.79 5.85 -15.49
CA ASP A 156 11.05 5.78 -16.24
C ASP A 156 11.57 4.33 -16.40
N VAL A 157 10.85 3.34 -15.86
CA VAL A 157 11.22 1.92 -16.00
C VAL A 157 10.57 1.36 -17.25
N GLU A 158 11.33 1.12 -18.30
CA GLU A 158 10.81 0.65 -19.58
C GLU A 158 10.93 -0.88 -19.73
N GLY A 159 9.92 -1.47 -20.40
CA GLY A 159 9.93 -2.83 -20.93
C GLY A 159 10.58 -3.88 -20.01
N ASP A 160 11.62 -4.53 -20.50
CA ASP A 160 12.36 -5.61 -19.81
C ASP A 160 13.10 -5.15 -18.55
N ASP A 161 13.22 -3.85 -18.33
CA ASP A 161 13.81 -3.31 -17.09
C ASP A 161 12.90 -3.47 -15.88
N PHE A 162 11.60 -3.65 -16.07
CA PHE A 162 10.72 -4.03 -14.97
C PHE A 162 10.99 -5.49 -14.59
N PRO A 163 11.30 -5.79 -13.29
CA PRO A 163 11.63 -7.15 -12.89
C PRO A 163 10.47 -8.10 -13.20
N PRO A 164 10.72 -9.21 -13.95
CA PRO A 164 9.64 -10.14 -14.31
C PRO A 164 9.09 -10.83 -13.05
N LEU A 165 7.77 -10.86 -12.93
CA LEU A 165 7.03 -11.54 -11.88
C LEU A 165 6.36 -12.81 -12.43
N ALA A 166 6.22 -13.82 -11.58
CA ALA A 166 5.56 -15.08 -11.86
C ALA A 166 4.48 -15.38 -10.80
N ALA A 167 3.65 -16.38 -11.01
CA ALA A 167 2.68 -16.84 -10.02
C ALA A 167 3.37 -17.06 -8.66
N GLY A 168 2.78 -16.54 -7.58
CA GLY A 168 3.33 -16.58 -6.23
C GLY A 168 4.31 -15.45 -5.90
N ASP A 169 4.77 -14.66 -6.88
CA ASP A 169 5.54 -13.44 -6.61
C ASP A 169 4.64 -12.29 -6.14
N VAL A 170 5.23 -11.23 -5.62
CA VAL A 170 4.52 -10.07 -5.06
C VAL A 170 4.87 -8.79 -5.80
N LEU A 171 3.86 -8.05 -6.24
CA LEU A 171 3.95 -6.65 -6.60
C LEU A 171 3.36 -5.83 -5.45
N PHE A 172 4.18 -5.00 -4.80
CA PHE A 172 3.76 -4.12 -3.72
C PHE A 172 3.74 -2.68 -4.22
N ILE A 173 2.60 -1.99 -4.05
CA ILE A 173 2.35 -0.63 -4.54
C ILE A 173 2.05 0.29 -3.35
N ASP A 174 2.97 1.23 -3.09
CA ASP A 174 2.82 2.36 -2.15
C ASP A 174 3.34 3.63 -2.84
N SER A 175 2.61 4.08 -3.84
CA SER A 175 3.02 5.11 -4.81
C SER A 175 2.47 6.50 -4.48
N SER A 176 2.13 7.32 -5.48
CA SER A 176 1.53 8.65 -5.24
C SER A 176 0.08 8.60 -4.78
N HIS A 177 -0.63 7.50 -5.02
CA HIS A 177 -2.07 7.29 -4.81
C HIS A 177 -2.98 8.24 -5.62
N ILE A 178 -2.45 8.84 -6.69
CA ILE A 178 -3.17 9.81 -7.53
C ILE A 178 -3.23 9.28 -8.96
N ALA A 179 -4.41 8.84 -9.40
CA ALA A 179 -4.64 8.40 -10.78
C ALA A 179 -4.76 9.62 -11.70
N MET A 180 -3.68 9.91 -12.42
CA MET A 180 -3.62 10.97 -13.44
C MET A 180 -2.83 10.46 -14.65
N PRO A 181 -3.21 10.84 -15.88
CA PRO A 181 -2.48 10.42 -17.08
C PRO A 181 -0.98 10.73 -17.00
N GLY A 182 -0.17 9.71 -17.22
CA GLY A 182 1.29 9.80 -17.27
C GLY A 182 1.99 9.83 -15.92
N ASN A 183 1.34 9.38 -14.85
CA ASN A 183 2.02 9.19 -13.57
C ASN A 183 2.14 7.69 -13.17
N ASP A 184 2.70 7.43 -12.00
CA ASP A 184 2.93 6.10 -11.44
C ASP A 184 1.66 5.23 -11.39
N VAL A 185 0.54 5.75 -10.89
CA VAL A 185 -0.73 5.01 -10.79
C VAL A 185 -1.26 4.65 -12.18
N ASP A 186 -1.19 5.59 -13.14
CA ASP A 186 -1.57 5.34 -14.54
C ASP A 186 -0.75 4.19 -15.12
N ARG A 187 0.58 4.28 -15.00
CA ARG A 187 1.53 3.25 -15.45
C ARG A 187 1.28 1.90 -14.80
N LEU A 188 1.08 1.89 -13.49
CA LEU A 188 0.86 0.65 -12.73
C LEU A 188 -0.44 -0.04 -13.16
N PHE A 189 -1.54 0.69 -13.21
CA PHE A 189 -2.86 0.11 -13.42
C PHE A 189 -3.19 -0.19 -14.89
N LEU A 190 -2.65 0.60 -15.83
CA LEU A 190 -3.04 0.49 -17.24
C LEU A 190 -1.97 -0.19 -18.11
N ASP A 191 -0.73 -0.35 -17.61
CA ASP A 191 0.35 -0.94 -18.38
C ASP A 191 0.98 -2.15 -17.65
N ILE A 192 1.32 -2.04 -16.36
CA ILE A 192 2.00 -3.10 -15.64
C ILE A 192 1.01 -4.20 -15.18
N LEU A 193 -0.05 -3.84 -14.45
CA LEU A 193 -1.00 -4.83 -13.93
C LEU A 193 -1.63 -5.71 -15.01
N PRO A 194 -2.05 -5.19 -16.18
CA PRO A 194 -2.61 -6.02 -17.24
C PRO A 194 -1.63 -7.03 -17.84
N GLY A 195 -0.33 -6.78 -17.74
CA GLY A 195 0.73 -7.66 -18.22
C GLY A 195 1.17 -8.73 -17.21
N LEU A 196 0.67 -8.70 -15.97
CA LEU A 196 1.09 -9.67 -14.95
C LEU A 196 0.48 -11.06 -15.21
N PRO A 197 1.26 -12.14 -14.99
CA PRO A 197 0.72 -13.49 -14.98
C PRO A 197 -0.32 -13.70 -13.88
N ALA A 198 -1.30 -14.56 -14.13
CA ALA A 198 -2.22 -15.01 -13.10
C ALA A 198 -1.46 -15.62 -11.91
N GLY A 199 -1.93 -15.35 -10.69
CA GLY A 199 -1.33 -15.84 -9.45
C GLY A 199 -0.23 -14.94 -8.88
N VAL A 200 0.09 -13.79 -9.49
CA VAL A 200 0.87 -12.74 -8.84
C VAL A 200 0.02 -12.09 -7.76
N LEU A 201 0.59 -11.94 -6.56
CA LEU A 201 -0.05 -11.20 -5.46
C LEU A 201 0.20 -9.71 -5.62
N VAL A 202 -0.87 -8.93 -5.68
CA VAL A 202 -0.78 -7.47 -5.78
C VAL A 202 -1.22 -6.84 -4.46
N HIS A 203 -0.30 -6.14 -3.80
CA HIS A 203 -0.60 -5.33 -2.63
C HIS A 203 -0.71 -3.87 -3.05
N VAL A 204 -1.84 -3.24 -2.79
CA VAL A 204 -2.02 -1.80 -2.96
C VAL A 204 -2.23 -1.19 -1.59
N HIS A 205 -1.31 -0.31 -1.17
CA HIS A 205 -1.36 0.32 0.14
C HIS A 205 -2.36 1.51 0.16
N ASP A 206 -2.72 1.98 1.37
CA ASP A 206 -3.64 3.12 1.58
C ASP A 206 -5.02 2.95 0.91
N ILE A 207 -5.58 1.74 0.89
CA ILE A 207 -6.92 1.43 0.38
C ILE A 207 -7.91 1.28 1.53
N PHE A 208 -8.98 2.07 1.51
CA PHE A 208 -10.02 2.14 2.54
C PHE A 208 -11.36 1.50 2.11
N LEU A 209 -11.39 0.85 0.95
CA LEU A 209 -12.61 0.20 0.48
C LEU A 209 -13.18 -0.80 1.50
N PRO A 210 -14.52 -0.88 1.63
CA PRO A 210 -15.56 -0.21 0.85
C PRO A 210 -15.91 1.21 1.35
N ASP A 211 -15.10 1.79 2.25
CA ASP A 211 -15.30 3.15 2.74
C ASP A 211 -14.53 4.17 1.86
N ALA A 212 -14.89 5.43 2.00
CA ALA A 212 -14.12 6.53 1.43
C ALA A 212 -12.81 6.75 2.21
N TYR A 213 -11.86 7.42 1.57
CA TYR A 213 -10.70 7.94 2.29
C TYR A 213 -11.11 8.80 3.48
N PRO A 214 -10.35 8.77 4.60
CA PRO A 214 -10.64 9.58 5.76
C PRO A 214 -10.78 11.06 5.39
N GLN A 215 -11.79 11.75 5.91
CA GLN A 215 -12.03 13.17 5.61
C GLN A 215 -10.81 14.05 5.90
N ALA A 216 -10.01 13.69 6.91
CA ALA A 216 -8.75 14.36 7.24
C ALA A 216 -7.72 14.26 6.10
N TRP A 217 -7.85 13.30 5.20
CA TRP A 217 -6.98 13.08 4.05
C TRP A 217 -7.45 13.79 2.76
N GLY A 218 -8.61 14.42 2.77
CA GLY A 218 -9.15 15.11 1.59
C GLY A 218 -8.20 16.11 0.93
N TRP A 219 -7.20 16.60 1.68
CA TRP A 219 -6.15 17.45 1.16
C TRP A 219 -5.08 16.72 0.33
N ARG A 220 -4.99 15.38 0.42
CA ARG A 220 -4.01 14.56 -0.30
C ARG A 220 -4.42 14.37 -1.76
N GLY A 221 -5.74 14.38 -2.05
CA GLY A 221 -6.27 14.16 -3.38
C GLY A 221 -6.18 12.70 -3.85
N TYR A 222 -5.99 11.75 -2.92
CA TYR A 222 -5.91 10.32 -3.24
C TYR A 222 -7.18 9.83 -3.92
N ASN A 223 -7.03 9.09 -5.00
CA ASN A 223 -8.13 8.55 -5.78
C ASN A 223 -7.84 7.15 -6.37
N GLU A 224 -6.68 6.57 -6.08
CA GLU A 224 -6.25 5.24 -6.54
C GLU A 224 -7.26 4.14 -6.20
N GLN A 225 -7.89 4.18 -5.03
CA GLN A 225 -8.88 3.17 -4.64
C GLN A 225 -10.09 3.07 -5.59
N LEU A 226 -10.36 4.10 -6.40
CA LEU A 226 -11.40 4.03 -7.43
C LEU A 226 -11.03 3.03 -8.54
N LEU A 227 -9.76 2.97 -8.91
CA LEU A 227 -9.25 1.98 -9.86
C LEU A 227 -9.23 0.59 -9.25
N VAL A 228 -8.80 0.45 -7.99
CA VAL A 228 -8.87 -0.84 -7.25
C VAL A 228 -10.31 -1.35 -7.20
N ALA A 229 -11.28 -0.48 -6.89
CA ALA A 229 -12.70 -0.85 -6.88
C ALA A 229 -13.17 -1.34 -8.26
N ALA A 230 -12.77 -0.68 -9.34
CA ALA A 230 -13.12 -1.08 -10.71
C ALA A 230 -12.51 -2.44 -11.08
N LEU A 231 -11.25 -2.69 -10.73
CA LEU A 231 -10.60 -4.00 -10.96
C LEU A 231 -11.29 -5.13 -10.21
N LEU A 232 -11.64 -4.92 -8.95
CA LEU A 232 -12.35 -5.91 -8.13
C LEU A 232 -13.74 -6.22 -8.69
N GLN A 233 -14.49 -5.19 -9.10
CA GLN A 233 -15.81 -5.37 -9.74
C GLN A 233 -15.73 -6.11 -11.08
N GLY A 234 -14.61 -5.95 -11.79
CA GLY A 234 -14.34 -6.66 -13.06
C GLY A 234 -14.09 -8.17 -12.89
N GLY A 235 -13.91 -8.65 -11.65
CA GLY A 235 -13.70 -10.08 -11.34
C GLY A 235 -12.34 -10.63 -11.78
N GLY A 236 -11.38 -9.78 -12.12
CA GLY A 236 -10.03 -10.18 -12.47
C GLY A 236 -9.11 -10.42 -11.27
N TYR A 237 -9.55 -10.05 -10.07
CA TYR A 237 -8.77 -10.13 -8.83
C TYR A 237 -9.64 -10.64 -7.68
N ASP A 238 -9.05 -11.52 -6.86
CA ASP A 238 -9.62 -11.97 -5.61
C ASP A 238 -8.99 -11.20 -4.43
N ILE A 239 -9.81 -10.84 -3.43
CA ILE A 239 -9.32 -10.17 -2.22
C ILE A 239 -8.70 -11.22 -1.29
N VAL A 240 -7.40 -11.12 -1.04
CA VAL A 240 -6.69 -11.94 -0.04
C VAL A 240 -6.83 -11.34 1.35
N PHE A 241 -6.64 -10.02 1.47
CA PHE A 241 -6.77 -9.27 2.73
C PHE A 241 -7.09 -7.81 2.46
N ALA A 242 -7.98 -7.24 3.25
CA ALA A 242 -8.32 -5.83 3.24
C ALA A 242 -8.24 -5.30 4.67
N SER A 243 -7.14 -4.66 5.03
CA SER A 243 -6.84 -4.26 6.41
C SER A 243 -7.86 -3.30 7.00
N HIS A 244 -8.33 -2.32 6.22
CA HIS A 244 -9.37 -1.40 6.67
C HIS A 244 -10.71 -2.12 6.91
N TYR A 245 -11.13 -3.02 6.01
CA TYR A 245 -12.33 -3.82 6.20
C TYR A 245 -12.20 -4.72 7.44
N ALA A 246 -11.08 -5.42 7.58
CA ALA A 246 -10.82 -6.27 8.74
C ALA A 246 -10.85 -5.47 10.05
N ALA A 247 -10.20 -4.31 10.09
CA ALA A 247 -10.17 -3.45 11.27
C ALA A 247 -11.53 -2.87 11.66
N THR A 248 -12.48 -2.73 10.73
CA THR A 248 -13.77 -2.06 10.95
C THR A 248 -14.98 -3.00 10.95
N ARG A 249 -14.92 -4.15 10.28
CA ARG A 249 -16.02 -5.15 10.19
C ARG A 249 -15.69 -6.46 10.90
N LEU A 250 -14.40 -6.78 11.05
CA LEU A 250 -13.91 -7.98 11.72
C LEU A 250 -13.12 -7.64 12.99
N GLU A 251 -13.46 -6.52 13.65
CA GLU A 251 -12.75 -5.98 14.82
C GLU A 251 -12.50 -7.05 15.90
N GLY A 252 -13.51 -7.86 16.20
CA GLY A 252 -13.39 -8.97 17.18
C GLY A 252 -12.36 -10.02 16.77
N ALA A 253 -12.32 -10.38 15.48
CA ALA A 253 -11.33 -11.34 14.97
C ALA A 253 -9.92 -10.77 14.99
N VAL A 254 -9.75 -9.49 14.59
CA VAL A 254 -8.47 -8.78 14.65
C VAL A 254 -7.98 -8.68 16.11
N ALA A 255 -8.87 -8.31 17.04
CA ALA A 255 -8.52 -8.20 18.47
C ALA A 255 -8.14 -9.54 19.09
N ALA A 256 -8.75 -10.64 18.65
CA ALA A 256 -8.46 -11.99 19.11
C ALA A 256 -7.17 -12.58 18.50
N SER A 257 -6.71 -12.06 17.36
CA SER A 257 -5.47 -12.49 16.71
C SER A 257 -4.23 -11.86 17.33
N ALA A 258 -3.05 -12.38 17.01
CA ALA A 258 -1.78 -11.81 17.43
C ALA A 258 -1.63 -10.32 17.03
N ALA A 259 -2.26 -9.90 15.92
CA ALA A 259 -2.27 -8.50 15.49
C ALA A 259 -2.90 -7.57 16.56
N GLY A 260 -3.87 -8.06 17.34
CA GLY A 260 -4.51 -7.29 18.41
C GLY A 260 -3.57 -6.86 19.52
N ALA A 261 -2.53 -7.66 19.80
CA ALA A 261 -1.55 -7.41 20.86
C ALA A 261 -0.33 -6.56 20.39
N LEU A 262 -0.16 -6.33 19.10
CA LEU A 262 0.99 -5.58 18.57
C LEU A 262 0.86 -4.08 18.90
N PRO A 263 2.00 -3.35 19.09
CA PRO A 263 1.97 -1.94 19.43
C PRO A 263 1.29 -1.07 18.37
N LEU A 264 0.45 -0.14 18.83
CA LEU A 264 -0.18 0.91 18.01
C LEU A 264 0.57 2.23 18.14
N VAL A 265 0.39 3.09 17.16
CA VAL A 265 0.67 4.52 17.30
C VAL A 265 -0.53 5.15 18.01
N ASP A 266 -0.27 5.85 19.11
CA ASP A 266 -1.29 6.56 19.89
C ASP A 266 -1.83 7.79 19.13
#